data_51044a2fd00621f50ae9f00bfc210ada
#
_entry.id   51044a2fd00621f50ae9f00bfc210ada
#
_cell.length_a   1.000
_cell.length_b   1.000
_cell.length_c   1.000
_cell.angle_alpha   90.00
_cell.angle_beta   90.00
_cell.angle_gamma   90.00
#
_symmetry.space_group_name_H-M   'P 1'
#
loop_
_entity.id
_entity.type
_entity.pdbx_description
1 polymer ?
#
loop_
_entity_poly.entity_id
_entity_poly.type
_entity_poly.pdbx_seq_one_letter_code
_entity_poly.pdbx_strand_id
1 'polypeptide(L)'
;MRVDIHSGPAFALGEITLLAGGAVRVEAGAMAMTRGGVQMSTSTRGGFMKGLRRSLGGESFFVNDFSSGQGGVVGVAAVLPGDMTVVPLDGSAALMVQSGSWTASDPGIDVDSTWGGGKSFFSGEGLVLLRCTGAGDLLMSSYGAIRRHDLAPGETMTLDTGHVVAFDESVRYGVRKAGGWKSSILGGEGLVTDFTGPGRVWFQTRNVSDFVQWMISKMPAQRSS
;
A
#
# COMPACT_ATOMS: atom_id res chain seq x y z
N MET A 1 -8.47 9.56 -12.36
CA MET A 1 -7.26 9.57 -13.25
C MET A 1 -7.35 8.46 -14.27
N ARG A 2 -6.61 8.55 -15.40
CA ARG A 2 -6.46 7.41 -16.32
C ARG A 2 -5.10 6.78 -16.11
N VAL A 3 -5.05 5.48 -15.86
CA VAL A 3 -3.81 4.73 -15.64
C VAL A 3 -3.72 3.61 -16.66
N ASP A 4 -2.64 3.57 -17.43
CA ASP A 4 -2.28 2.47 -18.31
C ASP A 4 -1.14 1.67 -17.63
N ILE A 5 -1.39 0.39 -17.29
CA ILE A 5 -0.42 -0.47 -16.60
C ILE A 5 0.31 -1.32 -17.61
N HIS A 6 1.64 -1.20 -17.64
CA HIS A 6 2.54 -1.93 -18.53
C HIS A 6 3.38 -2.95 -17.75
N SER A 7 3.85 -3.98 -18.42
CA SER A 7 4.78 -4.98 -17.89
C SER A 7 4.31 -5.74 -16.63
N GLY A 8 2.99 -5.73 -16.38
CA GLY A 8 2.40 -6.59 -15.33
C GLY A 8 2.50 -8.09 -15.68
N PRO A 9 2.34 -8.95 -14.68
CA PRO A 9 2.18 -8.68 -13.24
C PRO A 9 3.51 -8.67 -12.46
N ALA A 10 4.67 -8.70 -13.10
CA ALA A 10 5.94 -8.90 -12.42
C ALA A 10 6.79 -7.62 -12.27
N PHE A 11 6.69 -6.70 -13.23
CA PHE A 11 7.50 -5.47 -13.28
C PHE A 11 6.62 -4.31 -13.72
N ALA A 12 5.48 -4.13 -13.06
CA ALA A 12 4.48 -3.17 -13.47
C ALA A 12 4.99 -1.72 -13.42
N LEU A 13 4.72 -0.98 -14.50
CA LEU A 13 4.86 0.47 -14.61
C LEU A 13 3.46 1.05 -14.85
N GLY A 14 3.02 1.95 -13.98
CA GLY A 14 1.78 2.69 -14.15
C GLY A 14 2.02 4.03 -14.85
N GLU A 15 1.50 4.24 -16.05
CA GLU A 15 1.50 5.54 -16.71
C GLU A 15 0.18 6.26 -16.42
N ILE A 16 0.26 7.32 -15.62
CA ILE A 16 -0.88 8.15 -15.19
C ILE A 16 -0.99 9.33 -16.13
N THR A 17 -2.05 9.37 -16.94
CA THR A 17 -2.33 10.49 -17.84
C THR A 17 -3.06 11.60 -17.09
N LEU A 18 -2.47 12.79 -17.05
CA LEU A 18 -3.06 14.02 -16.55
C LEU A 18 -3.69 14.79 -17.71
N LEU A 19 -4.95 15.21 -17.55
CA LEU A 19 -5.57 16.19 -18.44
C LEU A 19 -5.05 17.60 -18.12
N ALA A 20 -5.35 18.59 -18.98
CA ALA A 20 -5.04 19.98 -18.70
C ALA A 20 -5.70 20.44 -17.37
N GLY A 21 -4.88 21.01 -16.48
CA GLY A 21 -5.29 21.35 -15.10
C GLY A 21 -5.38 20.15 -14.14
N GLY A 22 -5.06 18.94 -14.61
CA GLY A 22 -5.09 17.71 -13.80
C GLY A 22 -3.94 17.62 -12.82
N ALA A 23 -4.17 16.83 -11.76
CA ALA A 23 -3.18 16.52 -10.74
C ALA A 23 -3.33 15.08 -10.25
N VAL A 24 -2.26 14.56 -9.66
CA VAL A 24 -2.21 13.25 -8.99
C VAL A 24 -1.28 13.32 -7.80
N ARG A 25 -1.63 12.62 -6.73
CA ARG A 25 -0.77 12.39 -5.56
C ARG A 25 -0.07 11.06 -5.70
N VAL A 26 1.24 11.04 -5.45
CA VAL A 26 2.11 9.87 -5.65
C VAL A 26 2.99 9.66 -4.42
N GLU A 27 3.24 8.43 -4.04
CA GLU A 27 4.21 8.05 -3.02
C GLU A 27 5.61 8.61 -3.34
N ALA A 28 6.29 9.15 -2.34
CA ALA A 28 7.63 9.66 -2.53
C ALA A 28 8.58 8.53 -2.93
N GLY A 29 9.29 8.73 -4.04
CA GLY A 29 10.20 7.72 -4.59
C GLY A 29 9.58 6.80 -5.64
N ALA A 30 8.25 6.77 -5.79
CA ALA A 30 7.61 5.93 -6.80
C ALA A 30 7.66 6.53 -8.22
N MET A 31 7.94 7.82 -8.37
CA MET A 31 8.03 8.45 -9.69
C MET A 31 9.23 7.92 -10.49
N ALA A 32 8.95 7.26 -11.60
CA ALA A 32 9.93 6.75 -12.55
C ALA A 32 10.21 7.74 -13.69
N MET A 33 9.18 8.45 -14.18
CA MET A 33 9.34 9.44 -15.24
C MET A 33 8.20 10.46 -15.27
N THR A 34 8.41 11.59 -15.94
CA THR A 34 7.37 12.54 -16.30
C THR A 34 7.51 12.96 -17.77
N ARG A 35 6.39 13.28 -18.42
CA ARG A 35 6.33 13.78 -19.80
C ARG A 35 5.24 14.85 -19.94
N GLY A 36 5.46 15.89 -20.74
CA GLY A 36 4.44 16.86 -21.11
C GLY A 36 4.23 17.98 -20.08
N GLY A 37 5.29 18.62 -19.59
CA GLY A 37 5.16 19.82 -18.75
C GLY A 37 4.58 19.57 -17.35
N VAL A 38 4.73 18.36 -16.83
CA VAL A 38 4.36 18.00 -15.48
C VAL A 38 5.29 18.69 -14.47
N GLN A 39 4.69 19.29 -13.45
CA GLN A 39 5.39 19.92 -12.34
C GLN A 39 5.15 19.10 -11.07
N MET A 40 6.20 18.92 -10.28
CA MET A 40 6.14 18.29 -8.97
C MET A 40 6.17 19.36 -7.88
N SER A 41 5.26 19.27 -6.94
CA SER A 41 5.29 20.05 -5.70
C SER A 41 5.26 19.10 -4.51
N THR A 42 6.21 19.29 -3.58
CA THR A 42 6.16 18.54 -2.31
C THR A 42 5.15 19.26 -1.43
N SER A 43 4.00 18.63 -1.19
CA SER A 43 2.93 19.23 -0.40
C SER A 43 3.30 19.23 1.08
N THR A 44 3.68 20.42 1.57
CA THR A 44 3.79 20.68 3.02
C THR A 44 2.49 21.26 3.60
N ARG A 45 1.40 21.29 2.83
CA ARG A 45 0.13 21.91 3.30
C ARG A 45 -0.44 21.16 4.49
N GLY A 46 -0.38 21.88 5.60
CA GLY A 46 -0.66 21.58 6.98
C GLY A 46 -1.83 20.63 7.25
N GLY A 47 -1.60 19.71 8.12
CA GLY A 47 -2.58 18.75 8.66
C GLY A 47 -2.22 17.32 8.31
N PHE A 48 -2.21 16.97 7.05
CA PHE A 48 -1.91 15.63 6.55
C PHE A 48 -0.50 15.14 6.96
N MET A 49 0.54 15.96 6.73
CA MET A 49 1.93 15.62 7.06
C MET A 49 2.23 15.56 8.56
N LYS A 50 1.51 16.32 9.41
CA LYS A 50 1.75 16.28 10.88
C LYS A 50 1.20 15.00 11.52
N GLY A 51 0.08 14.49 11.02
CA GLY A 51 -0.49 13.21 11.45
C GLY A 51 0.37 12.03 11.00
N LEU A 52 0.77 12.04 9.73
CA LEU A 52 1.53 10.96 9.11
C LEU A 52 2.93 10.77 9.72
N ARG A 53 3.66 11.87 9.97
CA ARG A 53 5.02 11.80 10.59
C ARG A 53 5.05 11.21 11.99
N ARG A 54 3.95 11.27 12.75
CA ARG A 54 3.89 10.74 14.12
C ARG A 54 3.53 9.28 14.20
N SER A 55 2.99 8.71 13.11
CA SER A 55 2.21 7.48 13.17
C SER A 55 2.92 6.24 12.66
N LEU A 56 3.98 6.36 11.87
CA LEU A 56 4.53 5.24 11.10
C LEU A 56 5.80 4.62 11.70
N GLY A 57 5.84 4.35 13.01
CA GLY A 57 6.89 3.52 13.61
C GLY A 57 8.34 3.85 13.20
N GLY A 58 8.61 5.09 12.76
CA GLY A 58 9.91 5.54 12.26
C GLY A 58 10.00 5.68 10.73
N GLU A 59 9.06 5.15 9.96
CA GLU A 59 9.00 5.38 8.52
C GLU A 59 8.10 6.58 8.21
N SER A 60 8.63 7.55 7.47
CA SER A 60 7.89 8.73 7.05
C SER A 60 7.18 8.43 5.74
N PHE A 61 5.85 8.38 5.76
CA PHE A 61 5.05 8.35 4.54
C PHE A 61 5.06 9.75 3.90
N PHE A 62 5.85 9.92 2.87
CA PHE A 62 5.93 11.16 2.11
C PHE A 62 5.16 11.03 0.82
N VAL A 63 4.49 12.10 0.43
CA VAL A 63 3.76 12.18 -0.83
C VAL A 63 4.19 13.41 -1.62
N ASN A 64 4.19 13.28 -2.94
CA ASN A 64 4.40 14.36 -3.88
C ASN A 64 3.14 14.57 -4.69
N ASP A 65 2.74 15.84 -4.87
CA ASP A 65 1.67 16.20 -5.77
C ASP A 65 2.27 16.56 -7.14
N PHE A 66 1.80 15.89 -8.19
CA PHE A 66 2.15 16.18 -9.57
C PHE A 66 0.96 16.84 -10.26
N SER A 67 1.22 17.90 -11.01
CA SER A 67 0.18 18.63 -11.74
C SER A 67 0.69 19.10 -13.11
N SER A 68 -0.22 19.33 -14.03
CA SER A 68 0.12 19.90 -15.34
C SER A 68 -0.97 20.84 -15.83
N GLY A 69 -0.58 22.07 -16.21
CA GLY A 69 -1.49 23.05 -16.81
C GLY A 69 -1.96 22.69 -18.22
N GLN A 70 -1.17 21.89 -18.95
CA GLN A 70 -1.43 21.53 -20.36
C GLN A 70 -1.73 20.04 -20.57
N GLY A 71 -1.68 19.25 -19.51
CA GLY A 71 -1.71 17.80 -19.57
C GLY A 71 -0.32 17.19 -19.63
N GLY A 72 -0.23 15.88 -19.40
CA GLY A 72 1.04 15.16 -19.40
C GLY A 72 0.90 13.76 -18.81
N VAL A 73 2.02 13.12 -18.58
CA VAL A 73 2.08 11.75 -18.04
C VAL A 73 3.04 11.69 -16.86
N VAL A 74 2.63 11.00 -15.80
CA VAL A 74 3.49 10.61 -14.69
C VAL A 74 3.61 9.09 -14.70
N GLY A 75 4.83 8.57 -14.91
CA GLY A 75 5.12 7.15 -14.78
C GLY A 75 5.54 6.82 -13.37
N VAL A 76 4.93 5.79 -12.79
CA VAL A 76 5.21 5.33 -11.43
C VAL A 76 5.55 3.86 -11.41
N ALA A 77 6.51 3.47 -10.56
CA ALA A 77 6.93 2.09 -10.33
C ALA A 77 7.16 1.86 -8.84
N ALA A 78 6.79 0.68 -8.36
CA ALA A 78 7.11 0.27 -7.00
C ALA A 78 8.61 -0.04 -6.84
N VAL A 79 9.13 0.06 -5.62
CA VAL A 79 10.53 -0.27 -5.31
C VAL A 79 10.82 -1.76 -5.55
N LEU A 80 9.87 -2.63 -5.23
CA LEU A 80 10.01 -4.08 -5.40
C LEU A 80 9.31 -4.55 -6.67
N PRO A 81 9.84 -5.60 -7.34
CA PRO A 81 9.22 -6.20 -8.51
C PRO A 81 7.82 -6.71 -8.19
N GLY A 82 6.82 -6.27 -8.95
CA GLY A 82 5.46 -6.67 -8.66
C GLY A 82 4.42 -6.15 -9.63
N ASP A 83 3.20 -6.25 -9.20
CA ASP A 83 1.99 -5.93 -9.95
C ASP A 83 1.41 -4.58 -9.49
N MET A 84 0.50 -4.04 -10.30
CA MET A 84 -0.29 -2.85 -9.97
C MET A 84 -1.75 -3.09 -10.30
N THR A 85 -2.62 -2.40 -9.55
CA THR A 85 -4.07 -2.40 -9.82
C THR A 85 -4.69 -1.06 -9.47
N VAL A 86 -5.68 -0.65 -10.26
CA VAL A 86 -6.49 0.55 -9.97
C VAL A 86 -7.76 0.12 -9.28
N VAL A 87 -8.09 0.77 -8.17
CA VAL A 87 -9.35 0.60 -7.45
C VAL A 87 -10.11 1.92 -7.45
N PRO A 88 -11.27 1.98 -8.12
CA PRO A 88 -12.12 3.16 -8.07
C PRO A 88 -12.85 3.21 -6.72
N LEU A 89 -12.84 4.39 -6.09
CA LEU A 89 -13.63 4.73 -4.92
C LEU A 89 -14.74 5.70 -5.33
N ASP A 90 -15.96 5.42 -4.89
CA ASP A 90 -17.15 6.24 -5.19
C ASP A 90 -17.55 7.19 -4.06
N GLY A 91 -16.78 7.18 -2.97
CA GLY A 91 -17.03 7.98 -1.78
C GLY A 91 -18.02 7.37 -0.78
N SER A 92 -18.62 6.23 -1.08
CA SER A 92 -19.62 5.59 -0.20
C SER A 92 -18.99 4.82 0.97
N ALA A 93 -17.77 4.30 0.77
CA ALA A 93 -17.04 3.50 1.77
C ALA A 93 -15.53 3.74 1.66
N ALA A 94 -14.81 3.44 2.73
CA ALA A 94 -13.36 3.50 2.74
C ALA A 94 -12.72 2.20 2.25
N LEU A 95 -11.51 2.33 1.72
CA LEU A 95 -10.59 1.23 1.46
C LEU A 95 -9.45 1.28 2.47
N MET A 96 -9.19 0.16 3.13
CA MET A 96 -8.05 -0.02 4.02
C MET A 96 -6.88 -0.53 3.19
N VAL A 97 -5.79 0.22 3.11
CA VAL A 97 -4.62 -0.10 2.27
C VAL A 97 -3.37 -0.21 3.15
N GLN A 98 -2.59 -1.26 2.97
CA GLN A 98 -1.27 -1.37 3.60
C GLN A 98 -0.37 -0.24 3.06
N SER A 99 0.36 0.45 3.95
CA SER A 99 1.09 1.67 3.61
C SER A 99 2.06 1.51 2.44
N GLY A 100 2.80 0.41 2.37
CA GLY A 100 3.73 0.11 1.29
C GLY A 100 3.06 -0.37 -0.01
N SER A 101 1.73 -0.49 -0.04
CA SER A 101 0.97 -0.84 -1.24
C SER A 101 0.24 0.36 -1.87
N TRP A 102 0.14 1.48 -1.18
CA TRP A 102 -0.41 2.71 -1.76
C TRP A 102 0.65 3.38 -2.64
N THR A 103 0.37 3.57 -3.92
CA THR A 103 1.32 4.13 -4.89
C THR A 103 0.91 5.51 -5.38
N ALA A 104 -0.36 5.69 -5.74
CA ALA A 104 -0.88 6.99 -6.19
C ALA A 104 -2.41 7.07 -6.01
N SER A 105 -2.94 8.29 -6.00
CA SER A 105 -4.38 8.52 -5.99
C SER A 105 -4.77 9.84 -6.60
N ASP A 106 -6.04 9.93 -7.05
CA ASP A 106 -6.65 11.22 -7.37
C ASP A 106 -6.63 12.14 -6.15
N PRO A 107 -6.53 13.47 -6.34
CA PRO A 107 -6.56 14.45 -5.25
C PRO A 107 -7.85 14.44 -4.42
N GLY A 108 -8.94 13.89 -4.95
CA GLY A 108 -10.21 13.70 -4.25
C GLY A 108 -10.22 12.56 -3.24
N ILE A 109 -9.15 11.77 -3.17
CA ILE A 109 -8.99 10.73 -2.16
C ILE A 109 -8.19 11.28 -1.00
N ASP A 110 -8.78 11.23 0.19
CA ASP A 110 -8.11 11.51 1.46
C ASP A 110 -7.52 10.22 2.02
N VAL A 111 -6.26 10.32 2.51
CA VAL A 111 -5.49 9.17 3.02
C VAL A 111 -5.13 9.44 4.47
N ASP A 112 -5.73 8.72 5.40
CA ASP A 112 -5.53 8.88 6.83
C ASP A 112 -4.77 7.68 7.42
N SER A 113 -3.60 7.96 8.00
CA SER A 113 -2.79 6.96 8.72
C SER A 113 -3.05 6.95 10.23
N THR A 114 -3.80 7.92 10.76
CA THR A 114 -4.07 8.05 12.20
C THR A 114 -5.34 7.32 12.64
N TRP A 115 -6.08 6.76 11.69
CA TRP A 115 -7.31 6.05 11.96
C TRP A 115 -7.10 4.88 12.92
N GLY A 116 -7.93 4.79 13.94
CA GLY A 116 -7.88 3.71 14.93
C GLY A 116 -7.01 3.96 16.16
N GLY A 117 -6.42 5.17 16.30
CA GLY A 117 -5.80 5.62 17.56
C GLY A 117 -4.77 4.65 18.13
N GLY A 118 -3.72 4.33 17.42
CA GLY A 118 -2.64 3.44 17.87
C GLY A 118 -2.95 1.94 17.79
N LYS A 119 -4.19 1.55 17.57
CA LYS A 119 -4.56 0.14 17.34
C LYS A 119 -4.32 -0.31 15.89
N SER A 120 -4.16 0.62 14.95
CA SER A 120 -3.71 0.34 13.59
C SER A 120 -2.20 0.07 13.51
N PHE A 121 -1.48 0.31 14.59
CA PHE A 121 -0.10 -0.12 14.78
C PHE A 121 -0.09 -1.43 15.55
N PHE A 122 -0.05 -2.52 14.88
CA PHE A 122 0.43 -3.75 15.51
C PHE A 122 1.94 -3.60 15.67
N SER A 123 2.29 -3.01 16.83
CA SER A 123 3.65 -2.74 17.23
C SER A 123 4.46 -4.02 17.23
N GLY A 124 5.37 -4.11 16.26
CA GLY A 124 6.39 -5.13 16.20
C GLY A 124 6.53 -5.87 14.88
N GLU A 125 5.49 -5.95 14.03
CA GLU A 125 5.53 -6.76 12.80
C GLU A 125 4.73 -6.17 11.62
N GLY A 126 4.84 -4.86 11.37
CA GLY A 126 4.81 -4.38 10.00
C GLY A 126 3.47 -4.09 9.30
N LEU A 127 2.28 -4.26 9.91
CA LEU A 127 1.04 -3.87 9.24
C LEU A 127 0.63 -2.43 9.61
N VAL A 128 0.97 -1.48 8.77
CA VAL A 128 0.50 -0.10 8.86
C VAL A 128 -0.60 0.11 7.82
N LEU A 129 -1.80 0.44 8.28
CA LEU A 129 -2.96 0.64 7.41
C LEU A 129 -3.23 2.14 7.20
N LEU A 130 -3.48 2.48 5.94
CA LEU A 130 -3.98 3.76 5.50
C LEU A 130 -5.48 3.61 5.25
N ARG A 131 -6.31 4.51 5.79
CA ARG A 131 -7.72 4.58 5.49
C ARG A 131 -7.93 5.58 4.36
N CYS A 132 -8.30 5.08 3.17
CA CYS A 132 -8.51 5.87 1.98
C CYS A 132 -10.00 6.14 1.79
N THR A 133 -10.41 7.43 1.76
CA THR A 133 -11.80 7.88 1.62
C THR A 133 -11.95 8.90 0.51
N GLY A 134 -13.18 9.15 0.08
CA GLY A 134 -13.47 10.10 -1.00
C GLY A 134 -13.73 9.41 -2.33
N ALA A 135 -13.82 10.18 -3.40
CA ALA A 135 -14.12 9.67 -4.74
C ALA A 135 -12.94 9.90 -5.70
N GLY A 136 -12.65 8.90 -6.52
CA GLY A 136 -11.57 8.91 -7.49
C GLY A 136 -10.91 7.55 -7.62
N ASP A 137 -9.83 7.48 -8.39
CA ASP A 137 -9.05 6.27 -8.58
C ASP A 137 -7.87 6.22 -7.61
N LEU A 138 -7.62 5.04 -7.09
CA LEU A 138 -6.46 4.71 -6.24
C LEU A 138 -5.64 3.63 -6.94
N LEU A 139 -4.34 3.85 -7.12
CA LEU A 139 -3.38 2.90 -7.67
C LEU A 139 -2.64 2.23 -6.52
N MET A 140 -2.72 0.92 -6.49
CA MET A 140 -1.96 0.08 -5.55
C MET A 140 -0.87 -0.69 -6.29
N SER A 141 0.22 -0.96 -5.57
CA SER A 141 1.29 -1.87 -6.00
C SER A 141 1.49 -3.00 -5.00
N SER A 142 2.23 -4.03 -5.42
CA SER A 142 2.53 -5.18 -4.59
C SER A 142 3.94 -5.70 -4.84
N TYR A 143 4.45 -6.53 -3.94
CA TYR A 143 5.58 -7.40 -4.19
C TYR A 143 5.08 -8.74 -4.74
N GLY A 144 5.42 -9.05 -6.00
CA GLY A 144 4.81 -10.13 -6.76
C GLY A 144 3.41 -9.76 -7.29
N ALA A 145 2.62 -10.74 -7.67
CA ALA A 145 1.30 -10.50 -8.27
C ALA A 145 0.24 -10.12 -7.21
N ILE A 146 -0.72 -9.28 -7.61
CA ILE A 146 -1.90 -8.96 -6.81
C ILE A 146 -3.00 -9.99 -7.10
N ARG A 147 -3.62 -10.49 -6.04
CA ARG A 147 -4.82 -11.33 -6.09
C ARG A 147 -5.93 -10.67 -5.31
N ARG A 148 -7.16 -10.78 -5.80
CA ARG A 148 -8.38 -10.35 -5.10
C ARG A 148 -9.24 -11.55 -4.77
N HIS A 149 -9.82 -11.54 -3.57
CA HIS A 149 -10.86 -12.48 -3.15
C HIS A 149 -12.05 -11.69 -2.60
N ASP A 150 -13.25 -12.06 -3.03
CA ASP A 150 -14.49 -11.44 -2.61
C ASP A 150 -15.14 -12.34 -1.58
N LEU A 151 -15.10 -11.95 -0.30
CA LEU A 151 -15.67 -12.71 0.81
C LEU A 151 -17.19 -12.53 0.87
N ALA A 152 -17.91 -13.63 0.88
CA ALA A 152 -19.34 -13.64 1.16
C ALA A 152 -19.63 -13.28 2.64
N PRO A 153 -20.88 -12.91 3.01
CA PRO A 153 -21.23 -12.67 4.40
C PRO A 153 -20.93 -13.89 5.29
N GLY A 154 -20.08 -13.67 6.32
CA GLY A 154 -19.63 -14.70 7.25
C GLY A 154 -18.51 -15.62 6.74
N GLU A 155 -18.12 -15.51 5.46
CA GLU A 155 -16.95 -16.22 4.95
C GLU A 155 -15.68 -15.69 5.62
N THR A 156 -14.77 -16.60 5.94
CA THR A 156 -13.51 -16.28 6.62
C THR A 156 -12.31 -16.64 5.77
N MET A 157 -11.26 -15.81 5.87
CA MET A 157 -9.97 -16.01 5.22
C MET A 157 -8.86 -15.65 6.18
N THR A 158 -7.80 -16.44 6.23
CA THR A 158 -6.59 -16.11 7.01
C THR A 158 -5.43 -15.89 6.05
N LEU A 159 -4.73 -14.77 6.21
CA LEU A 159 -3.50 -14.46 5.48
C LEU A 159 -2.35 -14.25 6.46
N ASP A 160 -1.13 -14.63 6.07
CA ASP A 160 0.05 -14.06 6.68
C ASP A 160 0.01 -12.53 6.51
N THR A 161 0.28 -11.81 7.60
CA THR A 161 0.11 -10.34 7.64
C THR A 161 0.96 -9.62 6.60
N GLY A 162 2.13 -10.14 6.24
CA GLY A 162 3.01 -9.59 5.21
C GLY A 162 2.49 -9.76 3.77
N HIS A 163 1.41 -10.53 3.58
CA HIS A 163 0.75 -10.67 2.28
C HIS A 163 -0.45 -9.73 2.09
N VAL A 164 -0.88 -8.99 3.11
CA VAL A 164 -2.03 -8.08 3.02
C VAL A 164 -1.66 -6.87 2.16
N VAL A 165 -2.52 -6.55 1.17
CA VAL A 165 -2.42 -5.36 0.31
C VAL A 165 -3.50 -4.35 0.68
N ALA A 166 -4.77 -4.76 0.64
CA ALA A 166 -5.90 -3.90 0.95
C ALA A 166 -7.16 -4.72 1.28
N PHE A 167 -8.15 -4.08 1.88
CA PHE A 167 -9.48 -4.66 2.08
C PHE A 167 -10.55 -3.58 2.24
N ASP A 168 -11.78 -3.91 1.88
CA ASP A 168 -12.90 -3.01 2.09
C ASP A 168 -13.17 -2.78 3.59
N GLU A 169 -13.57 -1.57 3.99
CA GLU A 169 -13.90 -1.22 5.39
C GLU A 169 -15.03 -2.10 5.97
N SER A 170 -15.88 -2.70 5.12
CA SER A 170 -16.93 -3.63 5.53
C SER A 170 -16.39 -4.98 6.05
N VAL A 171 -15.16 -5.34 5.68
CA VAL A 171 -14.51 -6.58 6.13
C VAL A 171 -14.04 -6.42 7.57
N ARG A 172 -14.50 -7.30 8.46
CA ARG A 172 -13.96 -7.37 9.82
C ARG A 172 -12.61 -8.07 9.78
N TYR A 173 -11.63 -7.54 10.50
CA TYR A 173 -10.32 -8.14 10.58
C TYR A 173 -9.78 -8.18 12.01
N GLY A 174 -8.87 -9.12 12.25
CA GLY A 174 -8.14 -9.23 13.51
C GLY A 174 -6.77 -9.85 13.28
N VAL A 175 -5.75 -9.34 13.98
CA VAL A 175 -4.38 -9.85 13.87
C VAL A 175 -4.07 -10.71 15.10
N ARG A 176 -3.48 -11.87 14.87
CA ARG A 176 -3.04 -12.79 15.92
C ARG A 176 -1.76 -13.51 15.53
N LYS A 177 -1.11 -14.16 16.47
CA LYS A 177 0.00 -15.07 16.19
C LYS A 177 -0.50 -16.31 15.45
N ALA A 178 0.28 -16.78 14.47
CA ALA A 178 -0.07 -17.90 13.59
C ALA A 178 -0.25 -19.24 14.32
N GLY A 179 0.31 -19.40 15.50
CA GLY A 179 0.23 -20.64 16.28
C GLY A 179 0.44 -20.47 17.76
N GLY A 180 0.44 -21.56 18.52
CA GLY A 180 0.84 -21.54 19.91
C GLY A 180 2.33 -21.19 20.06
N TRP A 181 2.76 -20.77 21.27
CA TRP A 181 4.11 -20.32 21.60
C TRP A 181 5.26 -21.14 20.96
N LYS A 182 5.15 -22.48 20.89
CA LYS A 182 6.18 -23.33 20.32
C LYS A 182 6.17 -23.37 18.78
N SER A 183 5.03 -23.29 18.15
CA SER A 183 4.90 -23.34 16.69
C SER A 183 5.25 -21.99 16.04
N SER A 184 5.02 -20.88 16.70
CA SER A 184 5.39 -19.54 16.22
C SER A 184 6.90 -19.33 16.12
N ILE A 185 7.70 -19.96 16.99
CA ILE A 185 9.17 -19.84 16.98
C ILE A 185 9.82 -20.81 16.00
N LEU A 186 9.25 -22.00 15.80
CA LEU A 186 9.85 -23.08 14.99
C LEU A 186 9.24 -23.15 13.57
N GLY A 187 8.05 -22.58 13.36
CA GLY A 187 7.33 -22.64 12.08
C GLY A 187 7.65 -21.52 11.10
N GLY A 188 8.36 -20.46 11.54
CA GLY A 188 8.65 -19.30 10.68
C GLY A 188 7.46 -18.38 10.41
N GLU A 189 6.25 -18.75 10.83
CA GLU A 189 5.04 -17.97 10.63
C GLU A 189 4.87 -16.96 11.78
N GLY A 190 4.90 -15.67 11.44
CA GLY A 190 4.81 -14.57 12.42
C GLY A 190 3.37 -14.25 12.85
N LEU A 191 2.85 -13.13 12.38
CA LEU A 191 1.46 -12.71 12.59
C LEU A 191 0.61 -13.09 11.39
N VAL A 192 -0.62 -13.49 11.66
CA VAL A 192 -1.65 -13.69 10.64
C VAL A 192 -2.81 -12.74 10.87
N THR A 193 -3.45 -12.36 9.78
CA THR A 193 -4.66 -11.55 9.78
C THR A 193 -5.84 -12.42 9.36
N ASP A 194 -6.81 -12.56 10.27
CA ASP A 194 -8.09 -13.20 9.98
C ASP A 194 -9.06 -12.13 9.44
N PHE A 195 -9.71 -12.43 8.33
CA PHE A 195 -10.74 -11.60 7.72
C PHE A 195 -12.09 -12.30 7.78
N THR A 196 -13.17 -11.52 7.93
CA THR A 196 -14.54 -12.02 7.85
C THR A 196 -15.36 -11.06 6.99
N GLY A 197 -15.94 -11.57 5.90
CA GLY A 197 -16.78 -10.83 4.97
C GLY A 197 -18.12 -10.35 5.57
N PRO A 198 -18.85 -9.54 4.83
CA PRO A 198 -18.71 -9.36 3.37
C PRO A 198 -17.71 -8.29 2.97
N GLY A 199 -17.09 -8.46 1.80
CA GLY A 199 -16.24 -7.46 1.15
C GLY A 199 -15.03 -8.05 0.45
N ARG A 200 -14.26 -7.17 -0.22
CA ARG A 200 -13.10 -7.55 -1.02
C ARG A 200 -11.83 -7.52 -0.18
N VAL A 201 -10.94 -8.48 -0.42
CA VAL A 201 -9.58 -8.53 0.16
C VAL A 201 -8.59 -8.67 -0.98
N TRP A 202 -7.57 -7.81 -1.02
CA TRP A 202 -6.45 -7.91 -1.94
C TRP A 202 -5.21 -8.38 -1.18
N PHE A 203 -4.46 -9.26 -1.80
CA PHE A 203 -3.23 -9.79 -1.23
C PHE A 203 -2.16 -9.99 -2.31
N GLN A 204 -0.90 -10.01 -1.88
CA GLN A 204 0.27 -10.18 -2.72
C GLN A 204 0.87 -11.57 -2.58
N THR A 205 1.55 -12.03 -3.64
CA THR A 205 2.11 -13.39 -3.68
C THR A 205 3.50 -13.51 -3.05
N ARG A 206 4.09 -12.42 -2.63
CA ARG A 206 5.41 -12.37 -1.97
C ARG A 206 5.31 -11.56 -0.69
N ASN A 207 6.22 -11.84 0.27
CA ASN A 207 6.33 -11.15 1.54
C ASN A 207 7.69 -10.45 1.61
N VAL A 208 7.68 -9.15 1.91
CA VAL A 208 8.90 -8.34 2.01
C VAL A 208 9.78 -8.80 3.17
N SER A 209 9.17 -9.11 4.32
CA SER A 209 9.90 -9.57 5.50
C SER A 209 10.66 -10.86 5.24
N ASP A 210 10.04 -11.83 4.54
CA ASP A 210 10.67 -13.09 4.16
C ASP A 210 11.85 -12.86 3.22
N PHE A 211 11.69 -11.95 2.25
CA PHE A 211 12.76 -11.59 1.34
C PHE A 211 13.95 -10.97 2.09
N VAL A 212 13.69 -10.04 3.00
CA VAL A 212 14.74 -9.41 3.83
C VAL A 212 15.42 -10.43 4.71
N GLN A 213 14.70 -11.32 5.37
CA GLN A 213 15.27 -12.37 6.20
C GLN A 213 16.12 -13.34 5.37
N TRP A 214 15.63 -13.73 4.19
CA TRP A 214 16.40 -14.55 3.26
C TRP A 214 17.70 -13.85 2.85
N MET A 215 17.66 -12.57 2.50
CA MET A 215 18.88 -11.79 2.18
C MET A 215 19.86 -11.77 3.34
N ILE A 216 19.39 -11.44 4.56
CA ILE A 216 20.21 -11.40 5.76
C ILE A 216 20.89 -12.77 5.99
N SER A 217 20.17 -13.88 5.77
CA SER A 217 20.72 -15.24 5.92
C SER A 217 21.87 -15.58 4.95
N LYS A 218 21.98 -14.82 3.84
CA LYS A 218 23.04 -14.98 2.83
C LYS A 218 24.20 -13.98 2.98
N MET A 219 24.04 -12.98 3.84
CA MET A 219 25.11 -12.00 4.09
C MET A 219 26.21 -12.61 4.97
N PRO A 220 27.51 -12.31 4.68
CA PRO A 220 28.59 -12.71 5.56
C PRO A 220 28.40 -12.13 6.96
N ALA A 221 28.69 -12.91 8.00
CA ALA A 221 28.70 -12.41 9.37
C ALA A 221 29.62 -11.18 9.48
N GLN A 222 29.11 -10.06 9.98
CA GLN A 222 29.95 -8.89 10.24
C GLN A 222 31.00 -9.31 11.29
N ARG A 223 32.28 -9.24 10.91
CA ARG A 223 33.37 -9.37 11.88
C ARG A 223 33.33 -8.11 12.75
N SER A 224 33.00 -8.26 14.02
CA SER A 224 33.20 -7.21 15.02
C SER A 224 34.70 -6.90 15.10
N SER A 225 35.09 -5.74 14.61
CA SER A 225 36.42 -5.16 14.83
C SER A 225 36.49 -4.56 16.22
#